data_fe7bec704b2aeff1d171ddc19e6fc59a
#
_entry.id   fe7bec704b2aeff1d171ddc19e6fc59a
#
_cell.length_a   1.000
_cell.length_b   1.000
_cell.length_c   1.000
_cell.angle_alpha   90.00
_cell.angle_beta   90.00
_cell.angle_gamma   90.00
#
_symmetry.space_group_name_H-M   'P 1'
#
loop_
_entity.id
_entity.type
_entity.pdbx_description
1 polymer ?
#
loop_
_entity_poly.entity_id
_entity_poly.type
_entity_poly.pdbx_seq_one_letter_code
_entity_poly.pdbx_strand_id
1 'polypeptide(L)'
;MTTGQRMSIDRTRDVMGRYAAGEHGDISVLADDVVFRIMATGDEHRTPQGVKAMLDWFYHVAFDATAELRNMVVGEGIAVLEADFVGRHVGEFAGVPATNKDVRVPLAVVYDVRDDKITEGRVYFETPAFLAQVGALS
;
A
#
# COMPACT_ATOMS: atom_id res chain seq x y z
N MET A 1 -31.27 -3.23 -7.93
CA MET A 1 -30.70 -2.35 -7.30
C MET A 1 -30.02 -1.39 -8.11
N THR A 2 -29.59 -0.54 -7.49
CA THR A 2 -29.03 0.60 -8.07
C THR A 2 -27.60 0.45 -8.41
N THR A 3 -27.26 0.74 -9.60
CA THR A 3 -25.88 0.85 -10.00
C THR A 3 -25.20 1.85 -9.12
N GLY A 4 -24.01 1.59 -8.75
CA GLY A 4 -23.28 2.47 -7.86
C GLY A 4 -23.58 2.26 -6.39
N GLN A 5 -24.39 1.26 -6.09
CA GLN A 5 -24.62 0.89 -4.71
C GLN A 5 -23.31 0.46 -4.08
N ARG A 6 -23.02 1.00 -2.91
CA ARG A 6 -21.81 0.64 -2.20
C ARG A 6 -21.90 -0.77 -1.66
N MET A 7 -20.76 -1.41 -1.55
CA MET A 7 -20.65 -2.70 -0.90
C MET A 7 -20.93 -2.54 0.59
N SER A 8 -21.54 -3.56 1.18
CA SER A 8 -21.75 -3.59 2.63
C SER A 8 -20.41 -3.63 3.35
N ILE A 9 -20.43 -3.23 4.62
CA ILE A 9 -19.25 -3.29 5.48
C ILE A 9 -18.72 -4.72 5.57
N ASP A 10 -19.61 -5.71 5.72
CA ASP A 10 -19.19 -7.10 5.85
C ASP A 10 -18.50 -7.62 4.59
N ARG A 11 -19.02 -7.29 3.42
CA ARG A 11 -18.40 -7.69 2.15
C ARG A 11 -17.09 -6.96 1.94
N THR A 12 -17.03 -5.68 2.29
CA THR A 12 -15.80 -4.90 2.20
C THR A 12 -14.73 -5.48 3.13
N ARG A 13 -15.11 -5.83 4.35
CA ARG A 13 -14.20 -6.45 5.31
C ARG A 13 -13.67 -7.78 4.81
N ASP A 14 -14.52 -8.57 4.15
CA ASP A 14 -14.11 -9.85 3.58
C ASP A 14 -13.06 -9.69 2.49
N VAL A 15 -13.26 -8.73 1.58
CA VAL A 15 -12.29 -8.42 0.52
C VAL A 15 -10.95 -8.00 1.14
N MET A 16 -10.97 -7.11 2.13
CA MET A 16 -9.76 -6.62 2.76
C MET A 16 -9.04 -7.74 3.51
N GLY A 17 -9.79 -8.64 4.14
CA GLY A 17 -9.20 -9.79 4.83
C GLY A 17 -8.49 -10.73 3.84
N ARG A 18 -9.08 -10.97 2.68
CA ARG A 18 -8.45 -11.78 1.64
C ARG A 18 -7.21 -11.08 1.07
N TYR A 19 -7.27 -9.79 0.86
CA TYR A 19 -6.12 -9.03 0.39
C TYR A 19 -4.97 -9.11 1.39
N ALA A 20 -5.27 -8.91 2.66
CA ALA A 20 -4.25 -8.90 3.73
C ALA A 20 -3.64 -10.27 3.98
N ALA A 21 -4.28 -11.36 3.54
CA ALA A 21 -3.75 -12.71 3.71
C ALA A 21 -2.57 -13.01 2.77
N GLY A 22 -2.41 -12.25 1.70
CA GLY A 22 -1.23 -12.38 0.82
C GLY A 22 0.00 -11.76 1.46
N GLU A 23 1.17 -12.13 1.00
CA GLU A 23 2.45 -11.70 1.59
C GLU A 23 2.57 -10.17 1.64
N HIS A 24 2.31 -9.50 0.55
CA HIS A 24 2.27 -8.03 0.48
C HIS A 24 0.99 -7.56 -0.18
N GLY A 25 -0.04 -8.40 -0.13
CA GLY A 25 -1.32 -8.20 -0.74
C GLY A 25 -1.63 -9.31 -1.74
N ASP A 26 -2.86 -9.77 -1.73
CA ASP A 26 -3.32 -10.81 -2.66
C ASP A 26 -3.87 -10.12 -3.90
N ILE A 27 -3.15 -10.20 -5.03
CA ILE A 27 -3.55 -9.52 -6.25
C ILE A 27 -4.80 -10.10 -6.89
N SER A 28 -5.23 -11.31 -6.47
CA SER A 28 -6.46 -11.90 -7.02
C SER A 28 -7.71 -11.12 -6.63
N VAL A 29 -7.65 -10.30 -5.58
CA VAL A 29 -8.77 -9.44 -5.18
C VAL A 29 -8.66 -8.02 -5.73
N LEU A 30 -7.71 -7.76 -6.62
CA LEU A 30 -7.60 -6.47 -7.30
C LEU A 30 -8.43 -6.52 -8.59
N ALA A 31 -9.13 -5.43 -8.88
CA ALA A 31 -9.86 -5.30 -10.15
C ALA A 31 -8.88 -5.26 -11.32
N ASP A 32 -9.32 -5.70 -12.50
CA ASP A 32 -8.46 -5.70 -13.68
C ASP A 32 -7.95 -4.30 -14.04
N ASP A 33 -8.75 -3.27 -13.76
CA ASP A 33 -8.42 -1.87 -14.00
C ASP A 33 -7.95 -1.14 -12.74
N VAL A 34 -7.47 -1.87 -11.75
CA VAL A 34 -7.02 -1.29 -10.48
C VAL A 34 -5.92 -0.25 -10.72
N VAL A 35 -5.93 0.78 -9.87
CA VAL A 35 -4.87 1.80 -9.85
C VAL A 35 -4.42 1.98 -8.41
N PHE A 36 -3.12 1.84 -8.16
CA PHE A 36 -2.52 2.28 -6.91
C PHE A 36 -1.76 3.57 -7.19
N ARG A 37 -2.03 4.58 -6.38
CA ARG A 37 -1.41 5.91 -6.56
C ARG A 37 -0.55 6.21 -5.36
N ILE A 38 0.72 6.55 -5.63
CA ILE A 38 1.64 7.00 -4.59
C ILE A 38 1.41 8.50 -4.41
N MET A 39 0.79 8.87 -3.31
CA MET A 39 0.28 10.22 -3.16
C MET A 39 1.38 11.27 -3.06
N ALA A 40 2.55 10.90 -2.54
CA ALA A 40 3.67 11.84 -2.42
C ALA A 40 4.23 12.29 -3.77
N THR A 41 4.15 11.43 -4.80
CA THR A 41 4.74 11.71 -6.12
C THR A 41 3.71 11.82 -7.23
N GLY A 42 2.51 11.28 -7.02
CA GLY A 42 1.49 11.18 -8.05
C GLY A 42 1.68 9.99 -8.99
N ASP A 43 2.70 9.16 -8.76
CA ASP A 43 2.92 7.97 -9.59
C ASP A 43 1.75 7.01 -9.50
N GLU A 44 1.38 6.41 -10.64
CA GLU A 44 0.28 5.46 -10.72
C GLU A 44 0.80 4.12 -11.19
N HIS A 45 0.35 3.06 -10.51
CA HIS A 45 0.65 1.68 -10.88
C HIS A 45 -0.67 1.01 -11.22
N ARG A 46 -0.79 0.52 -12.45
CA ARG A 46 -2.05 0.02 -13.00
C ARG A 46 -1.96 -1.46 -13.25
N THR A 47 -3.10 -2.11 -13.23
CA THR A 47 -3.33 -3.54 -13.36
C THR A 47 -2.81 -4.32 -12.14
N PRO A 48 -3.37 -5.50 -11.88
CA PRO A 48 -2.88 -6.32 -10.76
C PRO A 48 -1.38 -6.61 -10.85
N GLN A 49 -0.87 -6.87 -12.06
CA GLN A 49 0.54 -7.16 -12.26
C GLN A 49 1.41 -5.93 -12.01
N GLY A 50 0.94 -4.74 -12.43
CA GLY A 50 1.66 -3.49 -12.17
C GLY A 50 1.73 -3.15 -10.70
N VAL A 51 0.64 -3.40 -9.96
CA VAL A 51 0.61 -3.22 -8.52
C VAL A 51 1.55 -4.21 -7.84
N LYS A 52 1.52 -5.47 -8.26
CA LYS A 52 2.42 -6.48 -7.71
C LYS A 52 3.88 -6.11 -7.93
N ALA A 53 4.23 -5.65 -9.13
CA ALA A 53 5.60 -5.24 -9.43
C ALA A 53 6.05 -4.09 -8.53
N MET A 54 5.17 -3.13 -8.27
CA MET A 54 5.47 -2.00 -7.38
C MET A 54 5.67 -2.49 -5.94
N LEU A 55 4.80 -3.38 -5.46
CA LEU A 55 4.92 -3.92 -4.10
C LEU A 55 6.19 -4.74 -3.94
N ASP A 56 6.52 -5.60 -4.92
CA ASP A 56 7.74 -6.40 -4.88
C ASP A 56 8.98 -5.51 -4.87
N TRP A 57 8.99 -4.46 -5.67
CA TRP A 57 10.10 -3.51 -5.69
C TRP A 57 10.24 -2.81 -4.34
N PHE A 58 9.12 -2.35 -3.78
CA PHE A 58 9.13 -1.58 -2.55
C PHE A 58 9.61 -2.43 -1.36
N TYR A 59 9.09 -3.64 -1.24
CA TYR A 59 9.38 -4.50 -0.08
C TYR A 59 10.68 -5.31 -0.23
N HIS A 60 11.17 -5.55 -1.44
CA HIS A 60 12.29 -6.47 -1.66
C HIS A 60 13.47 -5.88 -2.41
N VAL A 61 13.31 -4.75 -3.10
CA VAL A 61 14.39 -4.16 -3.89
C VAL A 61 14.86 -2.84 -3.28
N ALA A 62 13.97 -1.89 -3.06
CA ALA A 62 14.33 -0.64 -2.39
C ALA A 62 14.59 -0.85 -0.91
N PHE A 63 13.82 -1.74 -0.32
CA PHE A 63 13.93 -2.11 1.09
C PHE A 63 13.88 -3.62 1.23
N ASP A 64 14.34 -4.10 2.37
CA ASP A 64 14.02 -5.44 2.86
C ASP A 64 13.11 -5.22 4.05
N ALA A 65 11.79 -5.28 3.84
CA ALA A 65 10.84 -4.72 4.80
C ALA A 65 9.53 -5.49 4.87
N THR A 66 8.79 -5.19 5.92
CA THR A 66 7.42 -5.68 6.12
C THR A 66 6.56 -4.51 6.60
N ALA A 67 5.25 -4.68 6.53
CA ALA A 67 4.31 -3.73 7.10
C ALA A 67 3.78 -4.29 8.42
N GLU A 68 3.97 -3.53 9.51
CA GLU A 68 3.39 -3.88 10.80
C GLU A 68 2.06 -3.14 10.92
N LEU A 69 0.98 -3.89 10.91
CA LEU A 69 -0.37 -3.33 10.95
C LEU A 69 -0.65 -2.68 12.30
N ARG A 70 -1.14 -1.43 12.26
CA ARG A 70 -1.64 -0.74 13.45
C ARG A 70 -3.15 -0.77 13.52
N ASN A 71 -3.82 -0.39 12.43
CA ASN A 71 -5.28 -0.33 12.37
C ASN A 71 -5.76 -0.66 10.96
N MET A 72 -6.92 -1.30 10.91
CA MET A 72 -7.67 -1.45 9.68
C MET A 72 -9.10 -0.97 9.96
N VAL A 73 -9.51 0.08 9.29
CA VAL A 73 -10.86 0.65 9.43
C VAL A 73 -11.62 0.34 8.16
N VAL A 74 -12.80 -0.25 8.30
CA VAL A 74 -13.60 -0.70 7.15
C VAL A 74 -14.94 0.00 7.16
N GLY A 75 -15.30 0.58 6.03
CA GLY A 75 -16.61 1.17 5.78
C GLY A 75 -17.31 0.48 4.64
N GLU A 76 -18.34 1.12 4.11
CA GLU A 76 -19.07 0.61 2.94
C GLU A 76 -18.28 0.96 1.67
N GLY A 77 -17.60 -0.04 1.09
CA GLY A 77 -16.83 0.15 -0.13
C GLY A 77 -15.54 0.94 0.04
N ILE A 78 -15.09 1.11 1.28
CA ILE A 78 -13.85 1.83 1.57
C ILE A 78 -13.17 1.22 2.78
N ALA A 79 -11.85 1.20 2.77
CA ALA A 79 -11.08 0.76 3.93
C ALA A 79 -9.81 1.59 4.05
N VAL A 80 -9.33 1.74 5.29
CA VAL A 80 -8.08 2.44 5.56
C VAL A 80 -7.19 1.50 6.36
N LEU A 81 -5.99 1.29 5.86
CA LEU A 81 -4.95 0.55 6.55
C LEU A 81 -3.94 1.55 7.08
N GLU A 82 -3.64 1.46 8.38
CA GLU A 82 -2.57 2.23 9.00
C GLU A 82 -1.52 1.24 9.49
N ALA A 83 -0.26 1.47 9.11
CA ALA A 83 0.81 0.54 9.43
C ALA A 83 2.14 1.26 9.57
N ASP A 84 3.12 0.57 10.14
CA ASP A 84 4.53 1.00 10.07
C ASP A 84 5.24 0.11 9.05
N PHE A 85 5.96 0.75 8.15
CA PHE A 85 6.83 0.08 7.20
C PHE A 85 8.18 -0.09 7.88
N VAL A 86 8.57 -1.33 8.15
CA VAL A 86 9.72 -1.64 9.00
C VAL A 86 10.71 -2.52 8.27
N GLY A 87 11.95 -2.10 8.20
CA GLY A 87 12.98 -2.90 7.54
C GLY A 87 14.27 -2.13 7.34
N ARG A 88 14.98 -2.50 6.30
CA ARG A 88 16.30 -1.95 5.98
C ARG A 88 16.29 -1.33 4.59
N HIS A 89 16.93 -0.19 4.46
CA HIS A 89 17.07 0.53 3.18
C HIS A 89 18.22 -0.09 2.38
N VAL A 90 17.88 -0.98 1.44
CA VAL A 90 18.89 -1.79 0.73
C VAL A 90 19.07 -1.42 -0.74
N GLY A 91 18.19 -0.58 -1.29
CA GLY A 91 18.30 -0.09 -2.67
C GLY A 91 17.96 1.37 -2.77
N GLU A 92 18.17 1.97 -3.93
CA GLU A 92 17.87 3.39 -4.10
C GLU A 92 16.38 3.67 -3.90
N PHE A 93 16.06 4.70 -3.12
CA PHE A 93 14.70 5.15 -2.90
C PHE A 93 14.69 6.66 -2.70
N ALA A 94 13.73 7.35 -3.34
CA ALA A 94 13.54 8.80 -3.23
C ALA A 94 14.85 9.58 -3.52
N GLY A 95 15.65 9.07 -4.46
CA GLY A 95 16.91 9.69 -4.83
C GLY A 95 18.06 9.41 -3.87
N VAL A 96 17.86 8.57 -2.85
CA VAL A 96 18.89 8.24 -1.87
C VAL A 96 19.44 6.84 -2.16
N PRO A 97 20.74 6.70 -2.44
CA PRO A 97 21.35 5.36 -2.60
C PRO A 97 21.21 4.54 -1.32
N ALA A 98 21.31 3.23 -1.45
CA ALA A 98 21.18 2.31 -0.33
C ALA A 98 22.09 2.73 0.85
N THR A 99 21.49 2.91 2.02
CA THR A 99 22.21 3.28 3.23
C THR A 99 22.46 2.08 4.16
N ASN A 100 21.72 1.00 3.95
CA ASN A 100 21.69 -0.19 4.81
C ASN A 100 21.28 0.13 6.25
N LYS A 101 20.57 1.23 6.44
CA LYS A 101 20.06 1.62 7.76
C LYS A 101 18.68 1.02 7.98
N ASP A 102 18.38 0.72 9.23
CA ASP A 102 17.04 0.28 9.63
C ASP A 102 16.12 1.50 9.64
N VAL A 103 14.88 1.27 9.18
CA VAL A 103 13.87 2.32 9.12
C VAL A 103 12.55 1.83 9.69
N ARG A 104 11.77 2.76 10.21
CA ARG A 104 10.39 2.53 10.64
C ARG A 104 9.59 3.76 10.18
N VAL A 105 8.80 3.60 9.13
CA VAL A 105 8.15 4.72 8.47
C VAL A 105 6.64 4.53 8.53
N PRO A 106 5.89 5.49 9.10
CA PRO A 106 4.43 5.39 9.09
C PRO A 106 3.89 5.43 7.66
N LEU A 107 2.87 4.63 7.41
CA LEU A 107 2.15 4.70 6.15
C LEU A 107 0.66 4.43 6.37
N ALA A 108 -0.13 4.94 5.45
CA ALA A 108 -1.55 4.63 5.39
C ALA A 108 -1.94 4.41 3.94
N VAL A 109 -2.88 3.51 3.72
CA VAL A 109 -3.43 3.26 2.39
C VAL A 109 -4.95 3.32 2.49
N VAL A 110 -5.56 4.08 1.59
CA VAL A 110 -7.01 4.14 1.48
C VAL A 110 -7.41 3.32 0.26
N TYR A 111 -8.28 2.32 0.48
CA TYR A 111 -8.72 1.42 -0.58
C TYR A 111 -10.18 1.69 -0.91
N ASP A 112 -10.48 1.75 -2.21
CA ASP A 112 -11.87 1.72 -2.68
C ASP A 112 -12.17 0.30 -3.15
N VAL A 113 -13.34 -0.22 -2.76
CA VAL A 113 -13.74 -1.60 -3.04
C VAL A 113 -15.10 -1.58 -3.73
N ARG A 114 -15.17 -2.24 -4.90
CA ARG A 114 -16.42 -2.37 -5.67
C ARG A 114 -16.49 -3.76 -6.27
N ASP A 115 -17.66 -4.36 -6.27
CA ASP A 115 -17.90 -5.67 -6.89
C ASP A 115 -16.92 -6.72 -6.40
N ASP A 116 -16.67 -6.74 -5.09
CA ASP A 116 -15.76 -7.67 -4.39
C ASP A 116 -14.31 -7.57 -4.83
N LYS A 117 -13.91 -6.42 -5.37
CA LYS A 117 -12.53 -6.16 -5.81
C LYS A 117 -12.06 -4.80 -5.31
N ILE A 118 -10.78 -4.69 -5.07
CA ILE A 118 -10.14 -3.39 -4.80
C ILE A 118 -9.94 -2.69 -6.14
N THR A 119 -10.50 -1.50 -6.29
CA THR A 119 -10.41 -0.73 -7.53
C THR A 119 -9.36 0.37 -7.47
N GLU A 120 -9.05 0.87 -6.27
CA GLU A 120 -8.03 1.90 -6.11
C GLU A 120 -7.37 1.78 -4.75
N GLY A 121 -6.07 2.07 -4.71
CA GLY A 121 -5.31 2.21 -3.47
C GLY A 121 -4.56 3.52 -3.51
N ARG A 122 -4.77 4.37 -2.50
CA ARG A 122 -4.03 5.62 -2.37
C ARG A 122 -3.04 5.46 -1.24
N VAL A 123 -1.75 5.48 -1.58
CA VAL A 123 -0.67 5.18 -0.64
C VAL A 123 -0.08 6.47 -0.12
N TYR A 124 -0.13 6.64 1.19
CA TYR A 124 0.46 7.77 1.91
C TYR A 124 1.66 7.26 2.70
N PHE A 125 2.84 7.48 2.18
CA PHE A 125 4.09 7.06 2.80
C PHE A 125 4.82 8.30 3.30
N GLU A 126 5.20 8.30 4.60
CA GLU A 126 5.84 9.44 5.22
C GLU A 126 7.31 9.54 4.79
N THR A 127 7.54 9.96 3.56
CA THR A 127 8.87 10.08 2.96
C THR A 127 9.81 10.97 3.81
N PRO A 128 9.36 12.10 4.39
CA PRO A 128 10.25 12.90 5.25
C PRO A 128 10.78 12.12 6.45
N ALA A 129 9.97 11.23 7.04
CA ALA A 129 10.43 10.38 8.13
C ALA A 129 11.54 9.43 7.68
N PHE A 130 11.38 8.84 6.49
CA PHE A 130 12.43 8.02 5.88
C PHE A 130 13.72 8.84 5.70
N LEU A 131 13.61 10.01 5.08
CA LEU A 131 14.79 10.84 4.80
C LEU A 131 15.53 11.22 6.09
N ALA A 132 14.79 11.56 7.15
CA ALA A 132 15.39 11.87 8.43
C ALA A 132 16.13 10.67 9.02
N GLN A 133 15.53 9.48 8.94
CA GLN A 133 16.10 8.27 9.54
C GLN A 133 17.37 7.82 8.83
N VAL A 134 17.49 8.06 7.53
CA VAL A 134 18.69 7.68 6.78
C VAL A 134 19.71 8.82 6.66
N GLY A 135 19.44 9.96 7.29
CA GLY A 135 20.37 11.08 7.31
C GLY A 135 20.38 11.89 6.01
N ALA A 136 19.33 11.81 5.21
CA ALA A 136 19.23 12.51 3.93
C ALA A 136 18.41 13.79 4.00
N LEU A 137 17.76 14.05 5.12
CA LEU A 137 17.00 15.28 5.33
C LEU A 137 17.92 16.36 5.84
N SER A 138 18.05 17.44 5.10
CA SER A 138 18.89 18.55 5.50
C SER A 138 18.13 19.59 6.32
#